data_e87d65ee7c4e474979b4c3b13da156a4
#
_entry.id   e87d65ee7c4e474979b4c3b13da156a4
#
_cell.length_a   1.000
_cell.length_b   1.000
_cell.length_c   1.000
_cell.angle_alpha   90.00
_cell.angle_beta   90.00
_cell.angle_gamma   90.00
#
_symmetry.space_group_name_H-M   'P 1'
#
loop_
_entity.id
_entity.type
_entity.pdbx_description
1 polymer ?
#
loop_
_entity_poly.entity_id
_entity_poly.type
_entity_poly.pdbx_seq_one_letter_code
_entity_poly.pdbx_strand_id
1 'polypeptide(L)'
;IHWQHQPIALAPGNEYDKSGCFSGSAVSHEGKLYLFYTGHNWLAEEGDDSQIYQAQCVAVSEDGIHFEKKGIILPPPQGYMHFRDPKVWFQEGKWWMVVGARDEKDQGQVLLFSNDTLFEEGKQWRSEYKVLGKTDDKNVYMWECPDFFPISDDNEFALVFSPQGKR
;
A
#
# COMPACT_ATOMS: atom_id res chain seq x y z
N ILE A 1 22.67 -15.17 13.16
CA ILE A 1 21.75 -15.03 11.99
C ILE A 1 22.60 -15.19 10.75
N HIS A 2 22.19 -16.08 9.86
CA HIS A 2 22.83 -16.29 8.55
C HIS A 2 21.86 -15.82 7.46
N TRP A 3 22.34 -14.95 6.57
CA TRP A 3 21.57 -14.49 5.41
C TRP A 3 21.90 -15.34 4.20
N GLN A 4 20.89 -15.68 3.41
CA GLN A 4 21.02 -16.34 2.13
C GLN A 4 20.36 -15.48 1.06
N HIS A 5 21.10 -15.16 0.00
CA HIS A 5 20.54 -14.45 -1.15
C HIS A 5 19.51 -15.31 -1.87
N GLN A 6 18.37 -14.72 -2.19
CA GLN A 6 17.31 -15.33 -2.98
C GLN A 6 17.13 -14.55 -4.29
N PRO A 7 16.41 -15.09 -5.29
CA PRO A 7 16.03 -14.35 -6.46
C PRO A 7 15.23 -13.09 -6.12
N ILE A 8 15.19 -12.14 -7.07
CA ILE A 8 14.34 -10.93 -6.93
C ILE A 8 12.87 -11.38 -6.87
N ALA A 9 12.19 -11.03 -5.80
CA ALA A 9 10.79 -11.40 -5.59
C ALA A 9 9.83 -10.67 -6.54
N LEU A 10 10.03 -9.35 -6.70
CA LEU A 10 9.21 -8.50 -7.56
C LEU A 10 10.11 -7.60 -8.41
N ALA A 11 9.93 -7.64 -9.72
CA ALA A 11 10.55 -6.72 -10.66
C ALA A 11 9.47 -5.95 -11.42
N PRO A 12 9.66 -4.65 -11.76
CA PRO A 12 8.76 -3.91 -12.63
C PRO A 12 8.56 -4.61 -13.98
N GLY A 13 7.43 -4.37 -14.67
CA GLY A 13 7.26 -4.92 -16.01
C GLY A 13 5.82 -5.09 -16.49
N ASN A 14 4.83 -4.99 -15.61
CA ASN A 14 3.44 -4.98 -16.01
C ASN A 14 2.95 -3.54 -16.23
N GLU A 15 1.85 -3.36 -16.95
CA GLU A 15 1.27 -2.04 -17.24
C GLU A 15 0.97 -1.21 -15.97
N TYR A 16 0.70 -1.88 -14.86
CA TYR A 16 0.39 -1.22 -13.59
C TYR A 16 1.61 -0.94 -12.70
N ASP A 17 2.78 -1.46 -13.03
CA ASP A 17 4.01 -1.28 -12.23
C ASP A 17 5.27 -1.10 -13.09
N LYS A 18 5.12 -0.67 -14.33
CA LYS A 18 6.25 -0.57 -15.28
C LYS A 18 7.36 0.37 -14.82
N SER A 19 7.03 1.37 -14.01
CA SER A 19 7.99 2.35 -13.48
C SER A 19 8.48 2.00 -12.06
N GLY A 20 7.88 1.01 -11.39
CA GLY A 20 8.37 0.56 -10.08
C GLY A 20 7.41 -0.33 -9.31
N CYS A 21 8.00 -1.24 -8.53
CA CYS A 21 7.34 -1.94 -7.42
C CYS A 21 7.76 -1.22 -6.14
N PHE A 22 6.89 -0.38 -5.60
CA PHE A 22 7.18 0.43 -4.41
C PHE A 22 6.81 -0.33 -3.13
N SER A 23 7.10 0.25 -2.00
CA SER A 23 6.94 -0.31 -0.66
C SER A 23 5.55 -0.87 -0.38
N GLY A 24 5.47 -1.72 0.64
CA GLY A 24 4.24 -2.33 1.09
C GLY A 24 4.44 -3.25 2.30
N SER A 25 3.64 -4.29 2.42
CA SER A 25 3.66 -5.22 3.54
C SER A 25 3.47 -6.67 3.10
N ALA A 26 3.79 -7.60 4.00
CA ALA A 26 3.63 -9.03 3.78
C ALA A 26 2.63 -9.63 4.78
N VAL A 27 1.84 -10.60 4.32
CA VAL A 27 0.89 -11.36 5.13
C VAL A 27 1.06 -12.85 4.82
N SER A 28 1.22 -13.67 5.88
CA SER A 28 1.12 -15.11 5.76
C SER A 28 -0.33 -15.54 6.03
N HIS A 29 -0.95 -16.24 5.09
CA HIS A 29 -2.33 -16.71 5.22
C HIS A 29 -2.53 -18.02 4.44
N GLU A 30 -3.17 -19.00 5.07
CA GLU A 30 -3.49 -20.31 4.48
C GLU A 30 -2.29 -20.98 3.77
N GLY A 31 -1.11 -20.92 4.42
CA GLY A 31 0.11 -21.56 3.91
C GLY A 31 0.79 -20.83 2.75
N LYS A 32 0.31 -19.66 2.37
CA LYS A 32 0.88 -18.80 1.32
C LYS A 32 1.42 -17.50 1.91
N LEU A 33 2.36 -16.87 1.19
CA LEU A 33 2.86 -15.55 1.51
C LEU A 33 2.34 -14.55 0.46
N TYR A 34 1.67 -13.51 0.94
CA TYR A 34 1.14 -12.42 0.13
C TYR A 34 1.99 -11.18 0.33
N LEU A 35 2.48 -10.59 -0.76
CA LEU A 35 3.13 -9.29 -0.77
C LEU A 35 2.16 -8.26 -1.34
N PHE A 36 1.74 -7.33 -0.49
CA PHE A 36 0.99 -6.14 -0.91
C PHE A 36 2.00 -5.03 -1.18
N TYR A 37 1.96 -4.45 -2.36
CA TYR A 37 2.92 -3.45 -2.81
C TYR A 37 2.25 -2.39 -3.66
N THR A 38 2.91 -1.28 -3.87
CA THR A 38 2.40 -0.24 -4.76
C THR A 38 2.99 -0.40 -6.15
N GLY A 39 2.13 -0.63 -7.13
CA GLY A 39 2.47 -0.49 -8.54
C GLY A 39 2.54 0.98 -8.91
N HIS A 40 3.68 1.41 -9.47
CA HIS A 40 3.96 2.81 -9.80
C HIS A 40 4.20 3.00 -11.29
N ASN A 41 3.61 4.06 -11.84
CA ASN A 41 3.82 4.50 -13.21
C ASN A 41 3.98 6.02 -13.29
N TRP A 42 4.97 6.47 -14.04
CA TRP A 42 5.03 7.81 -14.58
C TRP A 42 4.02 7.92 -15.72
N LEU A 43 3.15 8.93 -15.70
CA LEU A 43 2.18 9.19 -16.79
C LEU A 43 2.75 10.14 -17.85
N ALA A 44 3.84 10.85 -17.52
CA ALA A 44 4.59 11.72 -18.41
C ALA A 44 6.09 11.35 -18.36
N GLU A 45 6.96 12.29 -18.08
CA GLU A 45 8.41 12.07 -17.97
C GLU A 45 8.76 11.33 -16.69
N GLU A 46 9.80 10.49 -16.73
CA GLU A 46 10.34 9.82 -15.56
C GLU A 46 10.86 10.86 -14.55
N GLY A 47 10.39 10.77 -13.30
CA GLY A 47 10.71 11.70 -12.23
C GLY A 47 9.71 12.85 -12.07
N ASP A 48 8.71 12.98 -12.94
CA ASP A 48 7.63 13.95 -12.77
C ASP A 48 6.54 13.44 -11.82
N ASP A 49 6.70 13.73 -10.52
CA ASP A 49 5.75 13.36 -9.48
C ASP A 49 4.39 14.09 -9.57
N SER A 50 4.24 15.04 -10.50
CA SER A 50 2.98 15.72 -10.75
C SER A 50 2.03 14.91 -11.63
N GLN A 51 2.54 13.88 -12.30
CA GLN A 51 1.79 13.03 -13.22
C GLN A 51 2.15 11.55 -13.01
N ILE A 52 1.58 10.97 -11.98
CA ILE A 52 1.81 9.57 -11.62
C ILE A 52 0.51 8.81 -11.45
N TYR A 53 0.59 7.50 -11.57
CA TYR A 53 -0.45 6.55 -11.19
C TYR A 53 0.11 5.55 -10.19
N GLN A 54 -0.52 5.43 -9.05
CA GLN A 54 -0.16 4.49 -8.00
C GLN A 54 -1.40 3.69 -7.57
N ALA A 55 -1.30 2.36 -7.60
CA ALA A 55 -2.35 1.46 -7.18
C ALA A 55 -1.79 0.36 -6.29
N GLN A 56 -2.60 -0.16 -5.36
CA GLN A 56 -2.15 -1.26 -4.54
C GLN A 56 -2.32 -2.58 -5.30
N CYS A 57 -1.25 -3.35 -5.31
CA CYS A 57 -1.12 -4.61 -6.02
C CYS A 57 -0.83 -5.74 -5.04
N VAL A 58 -1.03 -6.98 -5.49
CA VAL A 58 -0.66 -8.17 -4.72
C VAL A 58 0.14 -9.15 -5.56
N ALA A 59 1.12 -9.79 -4.91
CA ALA A 59 1.81 -10.97 -5.43
C ALA A 59 1.74 -12.09 -4.40
N VAL A 60 1.66 -13.33 -4.86
CA VAL A 60 1.44 -14.51 -4.02
C VAL A 60 2.56 -15.52 -4.25
N SER A 61 3.02 -16.14 -3.17
CA SER A 61 4.02 -17.22 -3.18
C SER A 61 3.54 -18.39 -2.34
N GLU A 62 3.79 -19.61 -2.82
CA GLU A 62 3.57 -20.86 -2.08
C GLU A 62 4.83 -21.35 -1.35
N ASP A 63 6.01 -20.87 -1.74
CA ASP A 63 7.30 -21.32 -1.20
C ASP A 63 8.07 -20.20 -0.48
N GLY A 64 7.57 -18.96 -0.50
CA GLY A 64 8.21 -17.77 0.06
C GLY A 64 9.40 -17.24 -0.74
N ILE A 65 9.67 -17.81 -1.92
CA ILE A 65 10.82 -17.45 -2.78
C ILE A 65 10.35 -16.94 -4.14
N HIS A 66 9.44 -17.70 -4.78
CA HIS A 66 8.92 -17.36 -6.10
C HIS A 66 7.54 -16.72 -5.96
N PHE A 67 7.39 -15.50 -6.50
CA PHE A 67 6.17 -14.71 -6.40
C PHE A 67 5.49 -14.54 -7.75
N GLU A 68 4.19 -14.80 -7.80
CA GLU A 68 3.33 -14.51 -8.94
C GLU A 68 2.54 -13.24 -8.69
N LYS A 69 2.72 -12.24 -9.55
CA LYS A 69 1.94 -10.99 -9.50
C LYS A 69 0.50 -11.25 -9.94
N LYS A 70 -0.46 -10.84 -9.13
CA LYS A 70 -1.89 -11.01 -9.35
C LYS A 70 -2.60 -9.73 -9.81
N GLY A 71 -1.86 -8.62 -9.89
CA GLY A 71 -2.37 -7.36 -10.40
C GLY A 71 -2.89 -6.40 -9.35
N ILE A 72 -3.66 -5.41 -9.82
CA ILE A 72 -4.23 -4.36 -8.97
C ILE A 72 -5.40 -4.92 -8.16
N ILE A 73 -5.34 -4.73 -6.85
CA ILE A 73 -6.44 -5.05 -5.93
C ILE A 73 -7.16 -3.81 -5.40
N LEU A 74 -6.50 -2.64 -5.43
CA LEU A 74 -7.11 -1.39 -4.98
C LEU A 74 -6.54 -0.21 -5.80
N PRO A 75 -7.30 0.32 -6.76
CA PRO A 75 -6.92 1.53 -7.48
C PRO A 75 -7.01 2.76 -6.56
N PRO A 76 -6.34 3.88 -6.90
CA PRO A 76 -6.46 5.12 -6.14
C PRO A 76 -7.91 5.62 -6.19
N PRO A 77 -8.46 6.10 -5.06
CA PRO A 77 -9.74 6.79 -5.08
C PRO A 77 -9.68 8.07 -5.92
N GLN A 78 -10.83 8.53 -6.40
CA GLN A 78 -10.90 9.78 -7.15
C GLN A 78 -10.35 10.94 -6.32
N GLY A 79 -9.49 11.78 -6.93
CA GLY A 79 -8.86 12.92 -6.27
C GLY A 79 -7.54 12.59 -5.54
N TYR A 80 -7.09 11.32 -5.59
CA TYR A 80 -5.80 10.93 -5.01
C TYR A 80 -4.84 10.51 -6.10
N MET A 81 -3.72 11.24 -6.25
CA MET A 81 -2.66 10.91 -7.21
C MET A 81 -1.55 10.09 -6.54
N HIS A 82 -1.06 10.57 -5.38
CA HIS A 82 -0.13 9.82 -4.54
C HIS A 82 -0.93 8.90 -3.63
N PHE A 83 -0.73 7.58 -3.80
CA PHE A 83 -1.49 6.56 -3.10
C PHE A 83 -0.64 5.30 -2.98
N ARG A 84 0.12 5.13 -1.85
CA ARG A 84 1.17 4.12 -1.72
C ARG A 84 1.37 3.58 -0.32
N ASP A 85 2.21 2.54 -0.24
CA ASP A 85 2.70 1.91 0.98
C ASP A 85 1.60 1.19 1.77
N PRO A 86 0.97 0.15 1.20
CA PRO A 86 -0.12 -0.57 1.85
C PRO A 86 0.40 -1.40 3.03
N LYS A 87 -0.22 -1.23 4.20
CA LYS A 87 -0.06 -2.13 5.35
C LYS A 87 -1.35 -2.90 5.56
N VAL A 88 -1.27 -4.23 5.51
CA VAL A 88 -2.42 -5.14 5.60
C VAL A 88 -2.35 -5.99 6.85
N TRP A 89 -3.50 -6.18 7.54
CA TRP A 89 -3.63 -7.08 8.69
C TRP A 89 -5.05 -7.64 8.82
N PHE A 90 -5.21 -8.71 9.60
CA PHE A 90 -6.50 -9.30 9.94
C PHE A 90 -6.87 -8.95 11.38
N GLN A 91 -8.08 -8.45 11.59
CA GLN A 91 -8.61 -8.12 12.92
C GLN A 91 -10.14 -8.16 12.90
N GLU A 92 -10.75 -8.73 13.95
CA GLU A 92 -12.20 -8.77 14.15
C GLU A 92 -12.97 -9.35 12.95
N GLY A 93 -12.43 -10.43 12.36
CA GLY A 93 -13.08 -11.13 11.26
C GLY A 93 -12.99 -10.43 9.90
N LYS A 94 -12.18 -9.38 9.77
CA LYS A 94 -11.97 -8.64 8.53
C LYS A 94 -10.50 -8.40 8.24
N TRP A 95 -10.22 -8.21 6.98
CA TRP A 95 -8.94 -7.69 6.50
C TRP A 95 -9.00 -6.18 6.44
N TRP A 96 -7.96 -5.56 6.91
CA TRP A 96 -7.78 -4.12 6.95
C TRP A 96 -6.55 -3.71 6.18
N MET A 97 -6.58 -2.52 5.59
CA MET A 97 -5.44 -1.93 4.89
C MET A 97 -5.38 -0.44 5.18
N VAL A 98 -4.23 0.05 5.63
CA VAL A 98 -3.94 1.49 5.60
C VAL A 98 -3.02 1.78 4.44
N VAL A 99 -3.23 2.94 3.81
CA VAL A 99 -2.45 3.42 2.66
C VAL A 99 -2.14 4.89 2.87
N GLY A 100 -0.90 5.28 2.63
CA GLY A 100 -0.50 6.67 2.57
C GLY A 100 -1.07 7.35 1.33
N ALA A 101 -1.54 8.58 1.47
CA ALA A 101 -2.21 9.29 0.41
C ALA A 101 -1.95 10.79 0.44
N ARG A 102 -2.14 11.43 -0.72
CA ARG A 102 -2.16 12.89 -0.90
C ARG A 102 -3.41 13.25 -1.67
N ASP A 103 -4.22 14.14 -1.10
CA ASP A 103 -5.42 14.63 -1.76
C ASP A 103 -5.13 15.78 -2.75
N GLU A 104 -6.17 16.23 -3.47
CA GLU A 104 -6.08 17.35 -4.45
C GLU A 104 -5.71 18.71 -3.82
N LYS A 105 -5.72 18.81 -2.48
CA LYS A 105 -5.33 20.03 -1.74
C LYS A 105 -3.89 19.99 -1.24
N ASP A 106 -3.10 19.00 -1.70
CA ASP A 106 -1.74 18.77 -1.24
C ASP A 106 -1.65 18.47 0.26
N GLN A 107 -2.63 17.72 0.80
CA GLN A 107 -2.63 17.29 2.19
C GLN A 107 -2.27 15.82 2.30
N GLY A 108 -1.21 15.51 3.04
CA GLY A 108 -0.85 14.13 3.40
C GLY A 108 -1.91 13.53 4.32
N GLN A 109 -2.29 12.28 4.02
CA GLN A 109 -3.36 11.54 4.72
C GLN A 109 -2.99 10.07 4.85
N VAL A 110 -3.66 9.38 5.78
CA VAL A 110 -3.74 7.92 5.81
C VAL A 110 -5.18 7.51 5.62
N LEU A 111 -5.42 6.66 4.62
CA LEU A 111 -6.72 6.08 4.31
C LEU A 111 -6.81 4.66 4.84
N LEU A 112 -7.93 4.31 5.46
CA LEU A 112 -8.24 2.98 5.98
C LEU A 112 -9.33 2.32 5.13
N PHE A 113 -9.01 1.14 4.63
CA PHE A 113 -9.91 0.26 3.87
C PHE A 113 -10.20 -1.01 4.64
N SER A 114 -11.29 -1.69 4.30
CA SER A 114 -11.58 -3.03 4.82
C SER A 114 -12.18 -3.92 3.75
N ASN A 115 -11.90 -5.23 3.86
CA ASN A 115 -12.47 -6.26 2.99
C ASN A 115 -12.77 -7.54 3.77
N ASP A 116 -13.71 -8.35 3.27
CA ASP A 116 -14.05 -9.60 3.93
C ASP A 116 -13.05 -10.72 3.60
N THR A 117 -12.39 -10.63 2.45
CA THR A 117 -11.36 -11.59 1.98
C THR A 117 -10.00 -10.90 1.82
N LEU A 118 -8.91 -11.62 2.09
CA LEU A 118 -7.56 -11.10 1.87
C LEU A 118 -7.30 -10.86 0.38
N PHE A 119 -7.57 -11.86 -0.41
CA PHE A 119 -7.40 -11.84 -1.87
C PHE A 119 -8.38 -12.83 -2.51
N GLU A 120 -8.92 -12.43 -3.65
CA GLU A 120 -9.73 -13.28 -4.52
C GLU A 120 -9.37 -12.96 -5.98
N GLU A 121 -9.04 -13.99 -6.76
CA GLU A 121 -8.60 -13.83 -8.16
C GLU A 121 -9.61 -13.03 -8.99
N GLY A 122 -9.15 -12.01 -9.67
CA GLY A 122 -9.98 -11.14 -10.51
C GLY A 122 -10.88 -10.16 -9.77
N LYS A 123 -10.81 -10.10 -8.43
CA LYS A 123 -11.59 -9.14 -7.64
C LYS A 123 -10.71 -8.07 -7.00
N GLN A 124 -11.29 -6.89 -6.84
CA GLN A 124 -10.70 -5.78 -6.13
C GLN A 124 -11.27 -5.68 -4.71
N TRP A 125 -10.52 -5.07 -3.80
CA TRP A 125 -11.02 -4.67 -2.51
C TRP A 125 -12.12 -3.62 -2.66
N ARG A 126 -12.96 -3.50 -1.65
CA ARG A 126 -13.96 -2.42 -1.58
C ARG A 126 -13.25 -1.07 -1.61
N SER A 127 -13.78 -0.15 -2.40
CA SER A 127 -13.21 1.19 -2.59
C SER A 127 -13.62 2.20 -1.50
N GLU A 128 -14.55 1.84 -0.62
CA GLU A 128 -14.97 2.68 0.49
C GLU A 128 -13.84 2.78 1.53
N TYR A 129 -13.54 4.00 1.95
CA TYR A 129 -12.47 4.27 2.90
C TYR A 129 -12.88 5.25 3.99
N LYS A 130 -12.09 5.26 5.07
CA LYS A 130 -12.11 6.29 6.10
C LYS A 130 -10.78 7.01 6.12
N VAL A 131 -10.78 8.33 6.31
CA VAL A 131 -9.57 9.08 6.61
C VAL A 131 -9.25 8.89 8.09
N LEU A 132 -8.16 8.15 8.39
CA LEU A 132 -7.68 7.94 9.76
C LEU A 132 -7.02 9.18 10.33
N GLY A 133 -6.29 9.89 9.48
CA GLY A 133 -5.60 11.12 9.84
C GLY A 133 -5.17 11.90 8.62
N LYS A 134 -4.97 13.19 8.81
CA LYS A 134 -4.47 14.11 7.78
C LYS A 134 -3.61 15.19 8.40
N THR A 135 -2.69 15.73 7.61
CA THR A 135 -1.87 16.86 8.06
C THR A 135 -2.62 18.18 7.97
N ASP A 136 -2.40 19.05 8.95
CA ASP A 136 -2.75 20.47 8.88
C ASP A 136 -1.52 21.34 8.50
N ASP A 137 -0.32 20.74 8.45
CA ASP A 137 0.91 21.43 8.04
C ASP A 137 0.97 21.52 6.51
N LYS A 138 0.91 22.73 5.98
CA LYS A 138 0.98 23.03 4.54
C LYS A 138 2.33 22.69 3.89
N ASN A 139 3.35 22.43 4.70
CA ASN A 139 4.67 22.01 4.21
C ASN A 139 4.77 20.48 4.07
N VAL A 140 3.81 19.73 4.63
CA VAL A 140 3.74 18.26 4.54
C VAL A 140 2.68 17.89 3.54
N TYR A 141 3.09 17.36 2.39
CA TYR A 141 2.17 17.04 1.30
C TYR A 141 1.82 15.55 1.20
N MET A 142 2.58 14.68 1.85
CA MET A 142 2.38 13.23 1.80
C MET A 142 2.72 12.60 3.13
N TRP A 143 1.98 11.56 3.51
CA TRP A 143 2.31 10.64 4.59
C TRP A 143 2.63 9.27 4.00
N GLU A 144 3.89 8.84 4.14
CA GLU A 144 4.41 7.59 3.60
C GLU A 144 4.52 6.51 4.65
N CYS A 145 4.59 5.26 4.21
CA CYS A 145 4.84 4.07 5.02
C CYS A 145 3.97 4.01 6.29
N PRO A 146 2.63 4.15 6.18
CA PRO A 146 1.79 4.08 7.36
C PRO A 146 1.84 2.68 7.98
N ASP A 147 1.88 2.62 9.29
CA ASP A 147 1.64 1.40 10.07
C ASP A 147 0.60 1.69 11.15
N PHE A 148 -0.29 0.73 11.40
CA PHE A 148 -1.38 0.84 12.36
C PHE A 148 -1.49 -0.45 13.16
N PHE A 149 -1.31 -0.36 14.48
CA PHE A 149 -1.24 -1.53 15.35
C PHE A 149 -1.70 -1.21 16.77
N PRO A 150 -2.21 -2.22 17.51
CA PRO A 150 -2.60 -2.04 18.92
C PRO A 150 -1.36 -1.82 19.79
N ILE A 151 -1.47 -0.92 20.78
CA ILE A 151 -0.43 -0.64 21.77
C ILE A 151 -0.83 -1.07 23.19
N SER A 152 -2.11 -1.39 23.39
CA SER A 152 -2.62 -1.92 24.65
C SER A 152 -3.81 -2.84 24.42
N ASP A 153 -4.23 -3.56 25.47
CA ASP A 153 -5.45 -4.40 25.44
C ASP A 153 -6.74 -3.56 25.52
N ASP A 154 -6.64 -2.25 25.81
CA ASP A 154 -7.77 -1.33 26.00
C ASP A 154 -8.26 -0.66 24.70
N ASN A 155 -8.07 -1.30 23.54
CA ASN A 155 -8.41 -0.77 22.21
C ASN A 155 -7.69 0.54 21.85
N GLU A 156 -6.49 0.75 22.38
CA GLU A 156 -5.63 1.84 21.97
C GLU A 156 -4.74 1.41 20.79
N PHE A 157 -4.64 2.24 19.77
CA PHE A 157 -3.87 1.99 18.58
C PHE A 157 -2.87 3.11 18.32
N ALA A 158 -1.71 2.76 17.79
CA ALA A 158 -0.75 3.71 17.22
C ALA A 158 -0.91 3.76 15.72
N LEU A 159 -0.94 4.98 15.17
CA LEU A 159 -0.71 5.26 13.76
C LEU A 159 0.68 5.88 13.61
N VAL A 160 1.55 5.21 12.88
CA VAL A 160 2.91 5.67 12.58
C VAL A 160 3.03 5.93 11.09
N PHE A 161 3.70 6.99 10.70
CA PHE A 161 3.92 7.34 9.30
C PHE A 161 5.15 8.24 9.15
N SER A 162 5.67 8.37 7.92
CA SER A 162 6.77 9.27 7.58
C SER A 162 6.21 10.50 6.84
N PRO A 163 6.20 11.70 7.46
CA PRO A 163 5.75 12.91 6.80
C PRO A 163 6.77 13.38 5.76
N GLN A 164 6.33 13.59 4.53
CA GLN A 164 7.16 14.13 3.45
C GLN A 164 6.89 15.61 3.27
N GLY A 165 7.91 16.43 3.49
CA GLY A 165 7.86 17.88 3.34
C GLY A 165 8.05 18.34 1.89
N LYS A 166 7.50 19.50 1.55
CA LYS A 166 7.79 20.21 0.29
C LYS A 166 9.25 20.63 0.28
N ARG A 167 9.93 20.37 -0.81
CA ARG A 167 11.31 20.80 -1.07
C ARG A 167 11.34 22.24 -1.57
#